data_ab6bed59c3da4282cffb561b69d7706a
#
_entry.id   ab6bed59c3da4282cffb561b69d7706a
#
_cell.length_a   1.000
_cell.length_b   1.000
_cell.length_c   1.000
_cell.angle_alpha   90.00
_cell.angle_beta   90.00
_cell.angle_gamma   90.00
#
_symmetry.space_group_name_H-M   'P 1'
#
loop_
_entity.id
_entity.type
_entity.pdbx_description
1 polymer ?
#
loop_
_entity_poly.entity_id
_entity_poly.type
_entity_poly.pdbx_seq_one_letter_code
_entity_poly.pdbx_strand_id
1 'polypeptide(L)'
;MLHVPAVISTLMLLAFNIPALVGLQLWSLLSNRYGRIKALGWGASIWVVACLLSMLLKPVEAGSSFTAYLPIVALFMLVGLGAATAYLIPWSLLPDAIDADPTHPAGLYTAWMVFGQKLVIGLSMSVFGVLLSLTGYISTTSCDGALNFIEQPDTALLAIRLCMGLIPAILVLMGLGVMRGWPDRHAHLKSSAG
;
A
#
# COMPACT_ATOMS: atom_id res chain seq x y z
N MET A 1 -10.48 -1.72 -18.61
CA MET A 1 -10.80 -1.01 -17.35
C MET A 1 -12.15 -1.47 -16.83
N LEU A 2 -12.30 -1.52 -15.52
CA LEU A 2 -13.56 -1.91 -14.89
C LEU A 2 -14.60 -0.80 -15.14
N HIS A 3 -15.67 -1.11 -15.85
CA HIS A 3 -16.85 -0.26 -15.92
C HIS A 3 -17.60 -0.35 -14.57
N VAL A 4 -17.09 0.37 -13.58
CA VAL A 4 -17.60 0.25 -12.22
C VAL A 4 -18.65 1.34 -11.99
N PRO A 5 -19.89 1.00 -11.69
CA PRO A 5 -20.89 1.97 -11.24
C PRO A 5 -20.35 2.76 -10.03
N ALA A 6 -20.77 4.02 -9.89
CA ALA A 6 -20.31 4.90 -8.80
C ALA A 6 -20.46 4.25 -7.40
N VAL A 7 -21.50 3.47 -7.21
CA VAL A 7 -21.76 2.71 -5.97
C VAL A 7 -20.64 1.69 -5.69
N ILE A 8 -20.17 0.99 -6.71
CA ILE A 8 -19.12 -0.02 -6.55
C ILE A 8 -17.75 0.65 -6.29
N SER A 9 -17.48 1.79 -6.94
CA SER A 9 -16.28 2.58 -6.63
C SER A 9 -16.23 3.04 -5.18
N THR A 10 -17.38 3.50 -4.66
CA THR A 10 -17.50 3.87 -3.23
C THR A 10 -17.32 2.66 -2.32
N LEU A 11 -17.90 1.52 -2.67
CA LEU A 11 -17.72 0.25 -1.95
C LEU A 11 -16.25 -0.19 -1.91
N MET A 12 -15.51 -0.05 -3.01
CA MET A 12 -14.07 -0.37 -3.05
C MET A 12 -13.25 0.56 -2.15
N LEU A 13 -13.58 1.86 -2.11
CA LEU A 13 -12.95 2.80 -1.18
C LEU A 13 -13.23 2.42 0.28
N LEU A 14 -14.46 2.05 0.62
CA LEU A 14 -14.81 1.57 1.96
C LEU A 14 -14.12 0.24 2.28
N ALA A 15 -14.09 -0.69 1.32
CA ALA A 15 -13.41 -1.98 1.46
C ALA A 15 -11.91 -1.86 1.69
N PHE A 16 -11.27 -0.79 1.24
CA PHE A 16 -9.89 -0.47 1.58
C PHE A 16 -9.75 0.19 2.95
N ASN A 17 -10.56 1.23 3.22
CA ASN A 17 -10.40 2.07 4.41
C ASN A 17 -10.83 1.38 5.71
N ILE A 18 -11.93 0.62 5.71
CA ILE A 18 -12.43 -0.04 6.91
C ILE A 18 -11.42 -1.09 7.44
N PRO A 19 -10.92 -2.03 6.62
CA PRO A 19 -9.88 -2.95 7.07
C PRO A 19 -8.56 -2.26 7.43
N ALA A 20 -8.22 -1.13 6.80
CA ALA A 20 -7.05 -0.36 7.18
C ALA A 20 -7.17 0.20 8.60
N LEU A 21 -8.34 0.77 8.97
CA LEU A 21 -8.60 1.26 10.34
C LEU A 21 -8.58 0.12 11.37
N VAL A 22 -9.26 -0.99 11.09
CA VAL A 22 -9.23 -2.18 11.96
C VAL A 22 -7.83 -2.75 12.04
N GLY A 23 -7.12 -2.75 10.92
CA GLY A 23 -5.72 -3.18 10.81
C GLY A 23 -4.78 -2.40 11.71
N LEU A 24 -4.95 -1.08 11.86
CA LEU A 24 -4.13 -0.28 12.77
C LEU A 24 -4.20 -0.81 14.21
N GLN A 25 -5.38 -1.14 14.71
CA GLN A 25 -5.54 -1.70 16.05
C GLN A 25 -4.97 -3.12 16.16
N LEU A 26 -5.28 -3.97 15.18
CA LEU A 26 -4.78 -5.34 15.12
C LEU A 26 -3.23 -5.36 15.13
N TRP A 27 -2.61 -4.58 14.26
CA TRP A 27 -1.15 -4.52 14.15
C TRP A 27 -0.49 -3.88 15.36
N SER A 28 -1.15 -2.91 16.02
CA SER A 28 -0.69 -2.37 17.29
C SER A 28 -0.63 -3.47 18.37
N LEU A 29 -1.67 -4.27 18.51
CA LEU A 29 -1.72 -5.40 19.45
C LEU A 29 -0.66 -6.47 19.13
N LEU A 30 -0.53 -6.85 17.85
CA LEU A 30 0.47 -7.82 17.41
C LEU A 30 1.90 -7.30 17.60
N SER A 31 2.14 -6.03 17.31
CA SER A 31 3.42 -5.36 17.50
C SER A 31 3.85 -5.37 18.96
N ASN A 32 2.92 -5.12 19.88
CA ASN A 32 3.18 -5.18 21.33
C ASN A 32 3.45 -6.60 21.82
N ARG A 33 2.84 -7.62 21.20
CA ARG A 33 2.97 -9.02 21.63
C ARG A 33 4.18 -9.74 21.03
N TYR A 34 4.45 -9.54 19.75
CA TYR A 34 5.44 -10.30 18.98
C TYR A 34 6.63 -9.48 18.51
N GLY A 35 6.61 -8.15 18.72
CA GLY A 35 7.62 -7.22 18.26
C GLY A 35 7.24 -6.51 16.96
N ARG A 36 7.76 -5.29 16.80
CA ARG A 36 7.38 -4.37 15.70
C ARG A 36 7.82 -4.90 14.34
N ILE A 37 9.04 -5.44 14.24
CA ILE A 37 9.60 -5.93 12.97
C ILE A 37 8.85 -7.17 12.47
N LYS A 38 8.46 -8.07 13.36
CA LYS A 38 7.66 -9.25 12.99
C LYS A 38 6.27 -8.86 12.52
N ALA A 39 5.62 -7.92 13.22
CA ALA A 39 4.31 -7.40 12.83
C ALA A 39 4.37 -6.74 11.44
N LEU A 40 5.42 -5.93 11.18
CA LEU A 40 5.66 -5.35 9.86
C LEU A 40 5.84 -6.44 8.79
N GLY A 41 6.64 -7.47 9.08
CA GLY A 41 6.86 -8.59 8.16
C GLY A 41 5.56 -9.30 7.77
N TRP A 42 4.67 -9.57 8.72
CA TRP A 42 3.39 -10.21 8.44
C TRP A 42 2.46 -9.33 7.61
N GLY A 43 2.31 -8.05 7.98
CA GLY A 43 1.48 -7.12 7.22
C GLY A 43 2.00 -6.85 5.81
N ALA A 44 3.32 -6.68 5.68
CA ALA A 44 3.96 -6.54 4.38
C ALA A 44 3.81 -7.80 3.50
N SER A 45 3.86 -9.00 4.10
CA SER A 45 3.60 -10.25 3.36
C SER A 45 2.17 -10.32 2.84
N ILE A 46 1.18 -9.91 3.65
CA ILE A 46 -0.22 -9.81 3.20
C ILE A 46 -0.33 -8.81 2.03
N TRP A 47 0.34 -7.67 2.13
CA TRP A 47 0.34 -6.67 1.05
C TRP A 47 0.97 -7.20 -0.22
N VAL A 48 2.14 -7.84 -0.14
CA VAL A 48 2.81 -8.46 -1.30
C VAL A 48 1.90 -9.51 -1.96
N VAL A 49 1.30 -10.39 -1.18
CA VAL A 49 0.35 -11.39 -1.70
C VAL A 49 -0.83 -10.72 -2.39
N ALA A 50 -1.40 -9.68 -1.80
CA ALA A 50 -2.50 -8.93 -2.41
C ALA A 50 -2.07 -8.25 -3.74
N CYS A 51 -0.87 -7.67 -3.80
CA CYS A 51 -0.31 -7.11 -5.02
C CYS A 51 -0.14 -8.16 -6.12
N LEU A 52 0.37 -9.35 -5.79
CA LEU A 52 0.52 -10.42 -6.75
C LEU A 52 -0.84 -10.98 -7.22
N LEU A 53 -1.79 -11.15 -6.31
CA LEU A 53 -3.17 -11.55 -6.64
C LEU A 53 -3.86 -10.54 -7.56
N SER A 54 -3.56 -9.24 -7.42
CA SER A 54 -4.12 -8.21 -8.30
C SER A 54 -3.78 -8.43 -9.77
N MET A 55 -2.63 -9.03 -10.06
CA MET A 55 -2.22 -9.36 -11.44
C MET A 55 -3.05 -10.49 -12.07
N LEU A 56 -3.62 -11.37 -11.24
CA LEU A 56 -4.44 -12.50 -11.68
C LEU A 56 -5.90 -12.13 -11.90
N LEU A 57 -6.34 -10.95 -11.46
CA LEU A 57 -7.71 -10.50 -11.64
C LEU A 57 -8.02 -10.27 -13.12
N LYS A 58 -9.12 -10.87 -13.54
CA LYS A 58 -9.69 -10.62 -14.87
C LYS A 58 -10.54 -9.35 -14.85
N PRO A 59 -10.59 -8.60 -15.95
CA PRO A 59 -11.53 -7.47 -16.07
C PRO A 59 -12.96 -7.99 -15.94
N VAL A 60 -13.77 -7.25 -15.20
CA VAL A 60 -15.19 -7.55 -15.04
C VAL A 60 -15.96 -6.73 -16.07
N GLU A 61 -16.82 -7.40 -16.85
CA GLU A 61 -17.63 -6.76 -17.88
C GLU A 61 -18.70 -5.85 -17.26
N ALA A 62 -19.03 -4.77 -17.98
CA ALA A 62 -20.08 -3.87 -17.58
C ALA A 62 -21.44 -4.61 -17.50
N GLY A 63 -22.17 -4.39 -16.38
CA GLY A 63 -23.45 -5.08 -16.15
C GLY A 63 -23.34 -6.46 -15.51
N SER A 64 -22.15 -6.91 -15.16
CA SER A 64 -21.98 -8.15 -14.40
C SER A 64 -22.67 -8.10 -13.05
N SER A 65 -23.10 -9.27 -12.57
CA SER A 65 -23.68 -9.44 -11.24
C SER A 65 -22.73 -8.92 -10.14
N PHE A 66 -23.25 -8.43 -9.03
CA PHE A 66 -22.50 -7.97 -7.86
C PHE A 66 -21.46 -9.00 -7.39
N THR A 67 -21.77 -10.28 -7.52
CA THR A 67 -20.86 -11.38 -7.16
C THR A 67 -19.55 -11.40 -7.95
N ALA A 68 -19.55 -10.88 -9.17
CA ALA A 68 -18.34 -10.78 -9.99
C ALA A 68 -17.32 -9.76 -9.44
N TYR A 69 -17.78 -8.78 -8.66
CA TYR A 69 -16.90 -7.80 -8.02
C TYR A 69 -16.36 -8.25 -6.66
N LEU A 70 -16.88 -9.35 -6.11
CA LEU A 70 -16.48 -9.85 -4.79
C LEU A 70 -14.97 -10.12 -4.65
N PRO A 71 -14.28 -10.76 -5.61
CA PRO A 71 -12.84 -10.98 -5.53
C PRO A 71 -12.05 -9.66 -5.53
N ILE A 72 -12.53 -8.64 -6.23
CA ILE A 72 -11.90 -7.32 -6.25
C ILE A 72 -12.08 -6.64 -4.89
N VAL A 73 -13.28 -6.66 -4.33
CA VAL A 73 -13.56 -6.10 -2.99
C VAL A 73 -12.70 -6.80 -1.93
N ALA A 74 -12.62 -8.14 -1.97
CA ALA A 74 -11.77 -8.91 -1.06
C ALA A 74 -10.29 -8.53 -1.19
N LEU A 75 -9.81 -8.29 -2.41
CA LEU A 75 -8.46 -7.83 -2.66
C LEU A 75 -8.20 -6.46 -2.03
N PHE A 76 -9.13 -5.50 -2.20
CA PHE A 76 -9.01 -4.17 -1.58
C PHE A 76 -8.98 -4.26 -0.05
N MET A 77 -9.73 -5.18 0.55
CA MET A 77 -9.68 -5.44 1.99
C MET A 77 -8.30 -5.94 2.43
N LEU A 78 -7.70 -6.87 1.68
CA LEU A 78 -6.36 -7.39 1.96
C LEU A 78 -5.29 -6.30 1.81
N VAL A 79 -5.36 -5.48 0.76
CA VAL A 79 -4.44 -4.35 0.55
C VAL A 79 -4.57 -3.36 1.69
N GLY A 80 -5.79 -3.00 2.11
CA GLY A 80 -6.04 -2.08 3.22
C GLY A 80 -5.45 -2.60 4.54
N LEU A 81 -5.66 -3.88 4.84
CA LEU A 81 -5.11 -4.52 6.03
C LEU A 81 -3.58 -4.53 6.03
N GLY A 82 -2.95 -4.87 4.90
CA GLY A 82 -1.50 -4.85 4.75
C GLY A 82 -0.91 -3.45 4.82
N ALA A 83 -1.53 -2.47 4.15
CA ALA A 83 -1.08 -1.08 4.12
C ALA A 83 -1.09 -0.43 5.51
N ALA A 84 -1.97 -0.85 6.42
CA ALA A 84 -2.01 -0.36 7.79
C ALA A 84 -0.66 -0.52 8.53
N THR A 85 0.09 -1.59 8.27
CA THR A 85 1.42 -1.79 8.88
C THR A 85 2.45 -0.78 8.38
N ALA A 86 2.40 -0.42 7.10
CA ALA A 86 3.32 0.56 6.51
C ALA A 86 3.11 1.98 7.07
N TYR A 87 1.92 2.28 7.55
CA TYR A 87 1.67 3.53 8.28
C TYR A 87 2.06 3.44 9.75
N LEU A 88 1.66 2.37 10.44
CA LEU A 88 1.82 2.25 11.88
C LEU A 88 3.28 2.04 12.31
N ILE A 89 3.98 1.07 11.68
CA ILE A 89 5.27 0.61 12.21
C ILE A 89 6.40 1.64 12.04
N PRO A 90 6.60 2.29 10.87
CA PRO A 90 7.65 3.30 10.75
C PRO A 90 7.49 4.46 11.75
N TRP A 91 6.25 4.93 11.96
CA TRP A 91 5.96 5.97 12.94
C TRP A 91 6.19 5.50 14.39
N SER A 92 5.95 4.23 14.69
CA SER A 92 6.23 3.68 16.01
C SER A 92 7.73 3.45 16.28
N LEU A 93 8.56 3.32 15.24
CA LEU A 93 10.02 3.19 15.36
C LEU A 93 10.75 4.53 15.45
N LEU A 94 10.09 5.63 15.05
CA LEU A 94 10.68 6.96 15.04
C LEU A 94 11.15 7.42 16.45
N PRO A 95 10.38 7.26 17.54
CA PRO A 95 10.85 7.57 18.87
C PRO A 95 12.12 6.81 19.27
N ASP A 96 12.20 5.51 18.93
CA ASP A 96 13.38 4.69 19.26
C ASP A 96 14.64 5.20 18.52
N ALA A 97 14.48 5.71 17.31
CA ALA A 97 15.57 6.30 16.54
C ALA A 97 16.04 7.65 17.15
N ILE A 98 15.08 8.46 17.64
CA ILE A 98 15.37 9.72 18.32
C ILE A 98 16.11 9.47 19.65
N ASP A 99 15.63 8.52 20.45
CA ASP A 99 16.23 8.16 21.75
C ASP A 99 17.64 7.53 21.60
N ALA A 100 17.95 6.97 20.43
CA ALA A 100 19.27 6.42 20.15
C ALA A 100 20.34 7.49 19.99
N ASP A 101 19.97 8.71 19.66
CA ASP A 101 20.88 9.83 19.43
C ASP A 101 20.41 11.09 20.20
N PRO A 102 20.81 11.23 21.47
CA PRO A 102 20.36 12.33 22.32
C PRO A 102 20.86 13.72 21.84
N THR A 103 21.80 13.77 20.90
CA THR A 103 22.34 15.04 20.37
C THR A 103 21.44 15.65 19.29
N HIS A 104 20.53 14.86 18.71
CA HIS A 104 19.69 15.32 17.60
C HIS A 104 18.28 15.71 18.08
N PRO A 105 17.78 16.89 17.66
CA PRO A 105 16.43 17.33 18.03
C PRO A 105 15.37 16.45 17.33
N ALA A 106 14.34 16.04 18.08
CA ALA A 106 13.24 15.20 17.57
C ALA A 106 12.58 15.77 16.31
N GLY A 107 12.49 17.10 16.22
CA GLY A 107 11.95 17.78 15.04
C GLY A 107 12.69 17.50 13.74
N LEU A 108 14.02 17.31 13.81
CA LEU A 108 14.84 17.01 12.64
C LEU A 108 14.53 15.61 12.08
N TYR A 109 14.43 14.61 12.96
CA TYR A 109 14.08 13.24 12.55
C TYR A 109 12.69 13.16 11.93
N THR A 110 11.71 13.82 12.56
CA THR A 110 10.33 13.89 12.04
C THR A 110 10.29 14.61 10.69
N ALA A 111 11.02 15.71 10.54
CA ALA A 111 11.10 16.47 9.28
C ALA A 111 11.68 15.62 8.15
N TRP A 112 12.78 14.90 8.40
CA TRP A 112 13.40 14.02 7.41
C TRP A 112 12.47 12.86 7.01
N MET A 113 11.78 12.26 7.97
CA MET A 113 10.83 11.18 7.70
C MET A 113 9.67 11.66 6.83
N VAL A 114 9.05 12.81 7.17
CA VAL A 114 7.94 13.39 6.39
C VAL A 114 8.42 13.84 5.02
N PHE A 115 9.58 14.49 4.95
CA PHE A 115 10.17 14.93 3.68
C PHE A 115 10.43 13.74 2.74
N GLY A 116 11.09 12.70 3.23
CA GLY A 116 11.37 11.49 2.46
C GLY A 116 10.08 10.82 1.98
N GLN A 117 9.07 10.72 2.84
CA GLN A 117 7.77 10.16 2.47
C GLN A 117 7.10 10.97 1.34
N LYS A 118 7.07 12.30 1.45
CA LYS A 118 6.47 13.18 0.43
C LYS A 118 7.23 13.15 -0.89
N LEU A 119 8.56 13.11 -0.82
CA LEU A 119 9.42 13.00 -1.99
C LEU A 119 9.17 11.69 -2.75
N VAL A 120 9.12 10.56 -2.04
CA VAL A 120 8.84 9.25 -2.67
C VAL A 120 7.44 9.21 -3.28
N ILE A 121 6.41 9.76 -2.61
CA ILE A 121 5.05 9.84 -3.16
C ILE A 121 5.05 10.66 -4.45
N GLY A 122 5.64 11.86 -4.45
CA GLY A 122 5.71 12.72 -5.63
C GLY A 122 6.45 12.07 -6.80
N LEU A 123 7.60 11.43 -6.52
CA LEU A 123 8.37 10.72 -7.52
C LEU A 123 7.59 9.52 -8.10
N SER A 124 6.90 8.75 -7.25
CA SER A 124 6.09 7.61 -7.68
C SER A 124 4.95 8.04 -8.61
N MET A 125 4.26 9.14 -8.29
CA MET A 125 3.21 9.69 -9.15
C MET A 125 3.76 10.17 -10.50
N SER A 126 4.93 10.81 -10.51
CA SER A 126 5.60 11.28 -11.73
C SER A 126 6.02 10.10 -12.61
N VAL A 127 6.66 9.09 -12.03
CA VAL A 127 7.07 7.87 -12.76
C VAL A 127 5.85 7.16 -13.34
N PHE A 128 4.77 7.02 -12.54
CA PHE A 128 3.53 6.40 -13.01
C PHE A 128 2.92 7.17 -14.19
N GLY A 129 2.87 8.51 -14.12
CA GLY A 129 2.37 9.36 -15.21
C GLY A 129 3.19 9.23 -16.50
N VAL A 130 4.52 9.22 -16.38
CA VAL A 130 5.42 9.01 -17.52
C VAL A 130 5.23 7.61 -18.13
N LEU A 131 5.14 6.56 -17.34
CA LEU A 131 4.90 5.20 -17.83
C LEU A 131 3.58 5.09 -18.57
N LEU A 132 2.50 5.70 -18.07
CA LEU A 132 1.22 5.73 -18.75
C LEU A 132 1.31 6.47 -20.09
N SER A 133 2.00 7.61 -20.12
CA SER A 133 2.20 8.38 -21.36
C SER A 133 2.98 7.59 -22.40
N LEU A 134 4.07 6.92 -22.01
CA LEU A 134 4.89 6.10 -22.90
C LEU A 134 4.17 4.85 -23.43
N THR A 135 3.21 4.31 -22.70
CA THR A 135 2.43 3.14 -23.09
C THR A 135 1.20 3.46 -23.92
N GLY A 136 1.01 4.73 -24.28
CA GLY A 136 -0.10 5.16 -25.11
C GLY A 136 -1.45 5.16 -24.39
N TYR A 137 -1.45 5.36 -23.08
CA TYR A 137 -2.69 5.50 -22.31
C TYR A 137 -3.50 6.70 -22.79
N ILE A 138 -4.76 6.46 -23.14
CA ILE A 138 -5.67 7.50 -23.62
C ILE A 138 -6.48 7.99 -22.42
N SER A 139 -6.23 9.25 -22.01
CA SER A 139 -7.04 9.90 -20.99
C SER A 139 -8.41 10.29 -21.57
N THR A 140 -9.49 9.84 -20.93
CA THR A 140 -10.84 10.28 -21.27
C THR A 140 -11.06 11.67 -20.69
N THR A 141 -10.93 12.70 -21.52
CA THR A 141 -11.39 14.03 -21.17
C THR A 141 -12.88 14.10 -21.48
N SER A 142 -13.71 14.11 -20.44
CA SER A 142 -15.16 14.28 -20.59
C SER A 142 -15.43 15.73 -20.95
N CYS A 143 -15.51 16.04 -22.26
CA CYS A 143 -15.96 17.36 -22.72
C CYS A 143 -17.48 17.52 -22.73
N ASP A 144 -18.27 16.44 -22.57
CA ASP A 144 -19.74 16.50 -22.74
C ASP A 144 -20.54 15.55 -21.83
N GLY A 145 -20.06 15.28 -20.61
CA GLY A 145 -20.84 14.50 -19.64
C GLY A 145 -21.12 13.02 -20.01
N ALA A 146 -20.80 12.59 -21.21
CA ALA A 146 -20.84 11.19 -21.63
C ALA A 146 -19.46 10.57 -21.42
N LEU A 147 -19.37 9.58 -20.54
CA LEU A 147 -18.18 8.73 -20.37
C LEU A 147 -18.03 7.88 -21.63
N ASN A 148 -17.35 8.38 -22.64
CA ASN A 148 -16.94 7.59 -23.79
C ASN A 148 -15.85 6.62 -23.32
N PHE A 149 -16.21 5.35 -23.17
CA PHE A 149 -15.27 4.29 -22.81
C PHE A 149 -14.40 3.97 -24.03
N ILE A 150 -13.16 4.44 -23.97
CA ILE A 150 -12.15 4.13 -24.99
C ILE A 150 -11.43 2.85 -24.55
N GLU A 151 -11.37 1.87 -25.45
CA GLU A 151 -10.56 0.67 -25.23
C GLU A 151 -9.09 1.09 -25.11
N GLN A 152 -8.47 0.70 -24.01
CA GLN A 152 -7.06 1.02 -23.74
C GLN A 152 -6.15 0.02 -24.45
N PRO A 153 -4.99 0.47 -24.98
CA PRO A 153 -3.99 -0.44 -25.54
C PRO A 153 -3.54 -1.49 -24.53
N ASP A 154 -3.25 -2.71 -24.99
CA ASP A 154 -2.76 -3.80 -24.15
C ASP A 154 -1.47 -3.43 -23.41
N THR A 155 -0.62 -2.62 -24.02
CA THR A 155 0.60 -2.07 -23.42
C THR A 155 0.30 -1.21 -22.19
N ALA A 156 -0.73 -0.37 -22.26
CA ALA A 156 -1.16 0.46 -21.14
C ALA A 156 -1.77 -0.39 -20.01
N LEU A 157 -2.56 -1.41 -20.35
CA LEU A 157 -3.12 -2.35 -19.37
C LEU A 157 -2.03 -3.15 -18.67
N LEU A 158 -1.00 -3.60 -19.39
CA LEU A 158 0.16 -4.29 -18.84
C LEU A 158 0.94 -3.37 -17.89
N ALA A 159 1.18 -2.11 -18.28
CA ALA A 159 1.87 -1.14 -17.45
C ALA A 159 1.11 -0.89 -16.13
N ILE A 160 -0.22 -0.72 -16.20
CA ILE A 160 -1.05 -0.56 -14.99
C ILE A 160 -0.93 -1.79 -14.07
N ARG A 161 -1.00 -3.00 -14.62
CA ARG A 161 -0.85 -4.24 -13.84
C ARG A 161 0.52 -4.34 -13.17
N LEU A 162 1.59 -4.01 -13.89
CA LEU A 162 2.95 -4.02 -13.34
C LEU A 162 3.12 -2.96 -12.24
N CYS A 163 2.60 -1.75 -12.46
CA CYS A 163 2.68 -0.67 -11.48
C CYS A 163 1.85 -0.94 -10.22
N MET A 164 0.71 -1.62 -10.35
CA MET A 164 -0.15 -1.92 -9.19
C MET A 164 0.24 -3.22 -8.47
N GLY A 165 0.86 -4.17 -9.18
CA GLY A 165 1.20 -5.49 -8.63
C GLY A 165 2.69 -5.66 -8.36
N LEU A 166 3.50 -5.79 -9.40
CA LEU A 166 4.88 -6.22 -9.29
C LEU A 166 5.78 -5.18 -8.65
N ILE A 167 5.70 -3.92 -9.07
CA ILE A 167 6.58 -2.85 -8.59
C ILE A 167 6.40 -2.62 -7.07
N PRO A 168 5.18 -2.43 -6.53
CA PRO A 168 5.00 -2.30 -5.09
C PRO A 168 5.46 -3.53 -4.32
N ALA A 169 5.22 -4.74 -4.85
CA ALA A 169 5.65 -5.98 -4.20
C ALA A 169 7.19 -6.03 -4.04
N ILE A 170 7.94 -5.68 -5.09
CA ILE A 170 9.41 -5.64 -5.04
C ILE A 170 9.89 -4.58 -4.05
N LEU A 171 9.32 -3.37 -4.10
CA LEU A 171 9.71 -2.28 -3.19
C LEU A 171 9.46 -2.64 -1.72
N VAL A 172 8.32 -3.28 -1.41
CA VAL A 172 8.01 -3.75 -0.06
C VAL A 172 9.00 -4.82 0.39
N LEU A 173 9.34 -5.78 -0.48
CA LEU A 173 10.31 -6.83 -0.17
C LEU A 173 11.72 -6.25 0.06
N MET A 174 12.13 -5.26 -0.73
CA MET A 174 13.40 -4.55 -0.52
C MET A 174 13.38 -3.81 0.83
N GLY A 175 12.30 -3.11 1.16
CA GLY A 175 12.13 -2.45 2.45
C GLY A 175 12.21 -3.42 3.63
N LEU A 176 11.57 -4.58 3.53
CA LEU A 176 11.68 -5.64 4.53
C LEU A 176 13.11 -6.19 4.66
N GLY A 177 13.82 -6.31 3.54
CA GLY A 177 15.24 -6.71 3.53
C GLY A 177 16.12 -5.77 4.34
N VAL A 178 15.94 -4.47 4.16
CA VAL A 178 16.66 -3.43 4.92
C VAL A 178 16.30 -3.48 6.42
N MET A 179 15.00 -3.67 6.72
CA MET A 179 14.53 -3.70 8.12
C MET A 179 14.93 -4.95 8.89
N ARG A 180 15.31 -6.05 8.23
CA ARG A 180 15.79 -7.27 8.90
C ARG A 180 17.03 -7.06 9.76
N GLY A 181 17.87 -6.09 9.42
CA GLY A 181 19.06 -5.72 10.20
C GLY A 181 18.80 -4.77 11.36
N TRP A 182 17.56 -4.31 11.54
CA TRP A 182 17.21 -3.35 12.61
C TRP A 182 17.14 -4.03 13.98
N PRO A 183 17.86 -3.55 15.00
CA PRO A 183 17.85 -4.13 16.33
C PRO A 183 16.47 -3.89 17.02
N ASP A 184 15.79 -4.97 17.34
CA ASP A 184 14.48 -4.91 18.03
C ASP A 184 14.71 -4.71 19.54
N ARG A 185 14.87 -3.45 19.99
CA ARG A 185 15.18 -3.10 21.39
C ARG A 185 14.12 -3.60 22.40
N HIS A 186 12.87 -3.76 21.97
CA HIS A 186 11.82 -4.32 22.84
C HIS A 186 12.02 -5.80 23.19
N ALA A 187 12.75 -6.56 22.39
CA ALA A 187 13.08 -7.94 22.72
C ALA A 187 14.03 -8.04 23.92
N HIS A 188 14.95 -7.07 24.05
CA HIS A 188 15.93 -7.04 25.15
C HIS A 188 15.31 -6.61 26.48
N LEU A 189 14.35 -5.71 26.51
CA LEU A 189 13.71 -5.25 27.76
C LEU A 189 12.84 -6.33 28.40
N LYS A 190 12.23 -7.24 27.62
CA LYS A 190 11.51 -8.40 28.16
C LYS A 190 12.44 -9.50 28.65
N SER A 191 13.66 -9.61 28.15
CA SER A 191 14.63 -10.60 28.59
C SER A 191 15.35 -10.21 29.89
N SER A 192 15.38 -8.92 30.22
CA SER A 192 16.00 -8.41 31.46
C SER A 192 15.02 -8.26 32.63
N ALA A 193 13.72 -8.47 32.40
CA ALA A 193 12.64 -8.36 33.40
C ALA A 193 12.08 -9.73 33.86
N GLY A 194 12.63 -10.83 33.38
CA GLY A 194 12.31 -12.22 33.78
C GLY A 194 13.53 -12.96 34.26
#